data_ea4f28d77347f097d95d506587c212a4
#
_entry.id   ea4f28d77347f097d95d506587c212a4
#
_cell.length_a   1.000
_cell.length_b   1.000
_cell.length_c   1.000
_cell.angle_alpha   90.00
_cell.angle_beta   90.00
_cell.angle_gamma   90.00
#
_symmetry.space_group_name_H-M   'P 1'
#
loop_
_entity.id
_entity.type
_entity.pdbx_description
1 polymer ?
#
loop_
_entity_poly.entity_id
_entity_poly.type
_entity_poly.pdbx_seq_one_letter_code
_entity_poly.pdbx_strand_id
1 'polypeptide(L)'
;GLLLLATALGIAACAGHAATAPTATERQQARQAELARVLPMPADDQVQALSFDWTDAERAREVPARLYLPAAHDGAPLPLVVFSHGIGGSRQGYTWLGRYLATQGYASLHLQHVGSDNRLWRGNPLQLVGRLQGAATAAEALARVQDLSFALDRLLADAALAPRIDATRIVAAGHSYGANTVLLAAGARVPGASGASAALADPRLRAAVIISAPPFHGLPEPARIVAPIRVPSLHITAEGDTIRIPGFHSDVKDRIDLFAATGSAQKLLVVFREGSHSMFTDRLGTGGTEHNPAVKQATRELVLAFLDDVLYRRPQGLSTWKQAHTGLVTSVAGSSMP
;
A
#
# COMPACT_ATOMS: atom_id res chain seq x y z
N GLY A 1 -58.87 -25.92 -64.90
CA GLY A 1 -58.80 -24.85 -63.97
C GLY A 1 -58.16 -25.26 -62.67
N LEU A 2 -56.93 -24.85 -62.36
CA LEU A 2 -56.32 -25.01 -61.03
C LEU A 2 -56.14 -23.61 -60.44
N LEU A 3 -56.79 -23.38 -59.31
CA LEU A 3 -56.61 -22.23 -58.44
C LEU A 3 -55.35 -22.43 -57.60
N LEU A 4 -54.39 -21.55 -57.67
CA LEU A 4 -53.25 -21.44 -56.75
C LEU A 4 -53.58 -20.39 -55.68
N LEU A 5 -53.76 -20.85 -54.43
CA LEU A 5 -53.79 -19.97 -53.26
C LEU A 5 -52.34 -19.63 -52.87
N ALA A 6 -51.98 -18.35 -52.91
CA ALA A 6 -50.77 -17.85 -52.33
C ALA A 6 -51.02 -17.42 -50.91
N THR A 7 -50.47 -18.13 -49.96
CA THR A 7 -50.42 -17.73 -48.54
C THR A 7 -49.19 -16.85 -48.30
N ALA A 8 -49.43 -15.57 -48.04
CA ALA A 8 -48.38 -14.62 -47.60
C ALA A 8 -48.03 -14.91 -46.14
N LEU A 9 -46.86 -15.45 -45.86
CA LEU A 9 -46.27 -15.48 -44.51
C LEU A 9 -45.65 -14.12 -44.25
N GLY A 10 -46.26 -13.37 -43.35
CA GLY A 10 -45.66 -12.18 -42.80
C GLY A 10 -44.49 -12.53 -41.86
N ILE A 11 -43.27 -12.24 -42.26
CA ILE A 11 -42.11 -12.31 -41.38
C ILE A 11 -42.07 -11.01 -40.60
N ALA A 12 -42.48 -11.08 -39.31
CA ALA A 12 -42.25 -10.02 -38.34
C ALA A 12 -40.74 -10.00 -38.00
N ALA A 13 -39.99 -9.05 -38.55
CA ALA A 13 -38.62 -8.81 -38.16
C ALA A 13 -38.58 -8.23 -36.74
N CYS A 14 -38.30 -9.03 -35.74
CA CYS A 14 -37.90 -8.56 -34.44
C CYS A 14 -36.53 -7.86 -34.61
N ALA A 15 -36.52 -6.52 -34.68
CA ALA A 15 -35.33 -5.72 -34.56
C ALA A 15 -34.82 -5.85 -33.09
N GLY A 16 -34.04 -6.88 -32.84
CA GLY A 16 -33.29 -7.02 -31.60
C GLY A 16 -32.26 -5.87 -31.62
N HIS A 17 -32.42 -4.91 -30.72
CA HIS A 17 -31.37 -3.93 -30.41
C HIS A 17 -30.19 -4.72 -29.90
N ALA A 18 -29.16 -4.92 -30.72
CA ALA A 18 -27.89 -5.39 -30.27
C ALA A 18 -27.33 -4.33 -29.31
N ALA A 19 -27.33 -4.62 -28.01
CA ALA A 19 -26.71 -3.74 -27.04
C ALA A 19 -25.25 -3.57 -27.43
N THR A 20 -24.86 -2.35 -27.78
CA THR A 20 -23.47 -2.01 -28.10
C THR A 20 -22.60 -2.30 -26.86
N ALA A 21 -21.51 -3.02 -27.03
CA ALA A 21 -20.59 -3.27 -25.92
C ALA A 21 -20.12 -1.96 -25.32
N PRO A 22 -20.10 -1.83 -23.98
CA PRO A 22 -19.76 -0.57 -23.31
C PRO A 22 -18.36 -0.09 -23.70
N THR A 23 -18.22 1.19 -23.91
CA THR A 23 -16.96 1.86 -24.21
C THR A 23 -15.94 1.70 -23.05
N ALA A 24 -14.67 1.97 -23.29
CA ALA A 24 -13.65 1.96 -22.26
C ALA A 24 -13.99 2.92 -21.10
N THR A 25 -14.54 4.08 -21.43
CA THR A 25 -14.97 5.11 -20.46
C THR A 25 -16.13 4.63 -19.61
N GLU A 26 -17.16 4.03 -20.22
CA GLU A 26 -18.32 3.48 -19.49
C GLU A 26 -17.91 2.33 -18.56
N ARG A 27 -17.00 1.43 -19.00
CA ARG A 27 -16.45 0.40 -18.16
C ARG A 27 -15.67 0.96 -16.97
N GLN A 28 -14.90 2.03 -17.18
CA GLN A 28 -14.16 2.70 -16.12
C GLN A 28 -15.10 3.37 -15.12
N GLN A 29 -16.14 4.05 -15.58
CA GLN A 29 -17.14 4.68 -14.72
C GLN A 29 -17.93 3.64 -13.91
N ALA A 30 -18.36 2.54 -14.53
CA ALA A 30 -19.04 1.45 -13.84
C ALA A 30 -18.16 0.81 -12.75
N ARG A 31 -16.88 0.60 -13.03
CA ARG A 31 -15.91 0.10 -12.04
C ARG A 31 -15.70 1.08 -10.88
N GLN A 32 -15.63 2.38 -11.17
CA GLN A 32 -15.51 3.40 -10.12
C GLN A 32 -16.76 3.47 -9.24
N ALA A 33 -17.96 3.37 -9.84
CA ALA A 33 -19.22 3.36 -9.10
C ALA A 33 -19.33 2.11 -8.21
N GLU A 34 -18.94 0.94 -8.71
CA GLU A 34 -18.90 -0.29 -7.93
C GLU A 34 -17.90 -0.21 -6.78
N LEU A 35 -16.70 0.29 -7.04
CA LEU A 35 -15.69 0.50 -6.02
C LEU A 35 -16.17 1.48 -4.94
N ALA A 36 -16.83 2.58 -5.32
CA ALA A 36 -17.38 3.56 -4.39
C ALA A 36 -18.48 2.97 -3.48
N ARG A 37 -19.23 1.98 -3.97
CA ARG A 37 -20.27 1.29 -3.19
C ARG A 37 -19.68 0.32 -2.15
N VAL A 38 -18.63 -0.42 -2.52
CA VAL A 38 -18.05 -1.48 -1.67
C VAL A 38 -16.91 -0.96 -0.80
N LEU A 39 -16.18 0.05 -1.27
CA LEU A 39 -15.12 0.74 -0.53
C LEU A 39 -15.41 2.24 -0.55
N PRO A 40 -16.32 2.74 0.30
CA PRO A 40 -16.66 4.15 0.33
C PRO A 40 -15.42 4.99 0.65
N MET A 41 -15.11 5.90 -0.28
CA MET A 41 -14.02 6.86 -0.10
C MET A 41 -14.56 8.08 0.65
N PRO A 42 -13.76 8.67 1.56
CA PRO A 42 -14.11 9.94 2.19
C PRO A 42 -14.38 11.01 1.12
N ALA A 43 -15.39 11.84 1.36
CA ALA A 43 -15.73 12.95 0.47
C ALA A 43 -14.56 13.97 0.39
N ASP A 44 -14.50 14.73 -0.70
CA ASP A 44 -13.37 15.65 -0.90
C ASP A 44 -13.33 16.79 0.12
N ASP A 45 -14.46 17.17 0.66
CA ASP A 45 -14.60 18.16 1.73
C ASP A 45 -14.17 17.67 3.11
N GLN A 46 -13.99 16.35 3.30
CA GLN A 46 -13.53 15.75 4.55
C GLN A 46 -12.01 15.66 4.67
N VAL A 47 -11.29 15.78 3.55
CA VAL A 47 -9.83 15.56 3.50
C VAL A 47 -9.13 16.65 2.71
N GLN A 48 -8.23 17.37 3.37
CA GLN A 48 -7.28 18.24 2.72
C GLN A 48 -6.12 17.42 2.13
N ALA A 49 -5.82 17.60 0.84
CA ALA A 49 -4.71 16.92 0.18
C ALA A 49 -3.71 17.96 -0.36
N LEU A 50 -2.48 17.94 0.17
CA LEU A 50 -1.38 18.81 -0.22
C LEU A 50 -0.34 18.04 -1.02
N SER A 51 0.21 18.63 -2.07
CA SER A 51 1.27 18.01 -2.89
C SER A 51 2.55 18.83 -2.78
N PHE A 52 3.68 18.14 -2.68
CA PHE A 52 5.01 18.73 -2.55
C PHE A 52 5.93 18.15 -3.63
N ASP A 53 6.70 18.99 -4.28
CA ASP A 53 7.73 18.59 -5.23
C ASP A 53 9.12 18.95 -4.61
N TRP A 54 9.42 18.26 -3.52
CA TRP A 54 10.69 18.44 -2.81
C TRP A 54 11.86 17.88 -3.61
N THR A 55 13.00 18.50 -3.45
CA THR A 55 14.29 18.04 -3.98
C THR A 55 15.30 17.98 -2.84
N ASP A 56 15.93 16.83 -2.68
CA ASP A 56 17.11 16.67 -1.85
C ASP A 56 18.31 17.15 -2.63
N ALA A 57 18.80 18.34 -2.29
CA ALA A 57 19.91 18.98 -3.01
C ALA A 57 21.24 18.23 -2.82
N GLU A 58 21.47 17.61 -1.66
CA GLU A 58 22.68 16.85 -1.37
C GLU A 58 22.80 15.61 -2.23
N ARG A 59 21.68 14.94 -2.49
CA ARG A 59 21.62 13.73 -3.32
C ARG A 59 21.26 14.02 -4.79
N ALA A 60 20.97 15.29 -5.13
CA ALA A 60 20.40 15.70 -6.43
C ALA A 60 19.19 14.83 -6.81
N ARG A 61 18.28 14.59 -5.84
CA ARG A 61 17.17 13.64 -5.98
C ARG A 61 15.83 14.30 -5.70
N GLU A 62 14.88 14.15 -6.64
CA GLU A 62 13.49 14.54 -6.42
C GLU A 62 12.82 13.57 -5.42
N VAL A 63 12.08 14.12 -4.47
CA VAL A 63 11.28 13.39 -3.48
C VAL A 63 9.87 13.99 -3.43
N PRO A 64 9.07 13.79 -4.47
CA PRO A 64 7.70 14.27 -4.47
C PRO A 64 6.88 13.57 -3.40
N ALA A 65 5.97 14.30 -2.74
CA ALA A 65 5.12 13.75 -1.70
C ALA A 65 3.68 14.28 -1.79
N ARG A 66 2.76 13.56 -1.17
CA ARG A 66 1.36 13.98 -0.99
C ARG A 66 0.93 13.73 0.45
N LEU A 67 0.46 14.78 1.10
CA LEU A 67 -0.01 14.73 2.48
C LEU A 67 -1.54 14.82 2.50
N TYR A 68 -2.16 13.88 3.19
CA TYR A 68 -3.58 13.88 3.52
C TYR A 68 -3.75 14.29 4.98
N LEU A 69 -4.63 15.25 5.23
CA LEU A 69 -4.97 15.77 6.55
C LEU A 69 -6.50 15.82 6.69
N PRO A 70 -7.07 15.71 7.90
CA PRO A 70 -8.47 16.02 8.09
C PRO A 70 -8.76 17.46 7.69
N ALA A 71 -9.87 17.69 6.97
CA ALA A 71 -10.29 19.04 6.58
C ALA A 71 -10.73 19.87 7.78
N ALA A 72 -11.46 19.25 8.70
CA ALA A 72 -11.81 19.82 10.00
C ALA A 72 -10.91 19.24 11.08
N HIS A 73 -10.29 20.11 11.89
CA HIS A 73 -9.34 19.71 12.91
C HIS A 73 -9.37 20.70 14.08
N ASP A 74 -9.36 20.19 15.31
CA ASP A 74 -9.42 20.97 16.56
C ASP A 74 -8.10 21.66 16.94
N GLY A 75 -7.07 21.51 16.12
CA GLY A 75 -5.73 22.09 16.34
C GLY A 75 -4.77 21.19 17.11
N ALA A 76 -5.18 20.05 17.63
CA ALA A 76 -4.26 19.10 18.28
C ALA A 76 -3.28 18.48 17.27
N PRO A 77 -1.98 18.30 17.56
CA PRO A 77 -1.05 17.67 16.62
C PRO A 77 -1.47 16.24 16.28
N LEU A 78 -1.45 15.91 15.00
CA LEU A 78 -1.88 14.62 14.44
C LEU A 78 -0.73 13.60 14.42
N PRO A 79 -0.96 12.35 14.81
CA PRO A 79 -0.01 11.27 14.51
C PRO A 79 0.16 11.13 13.00
N LEU A 80 1.35 10.73 12.57
CA LEU A 80 1.73 10.67 11.16
C LEU A 80 1.96 9.24 10.71
N VAL A 81 1.36 8.87 9.59
CA VAL A 81 1.74 7.68 8.82
C VAL A 81 2.49 8.11 7.56
N VAL A 82 3.76 7.72 7.42
CA VAL A 82 4.52 7.92 6.19
C VAL A 82 4.44 6.65 5.33
N PHE A 83 3.93 6.79 4.10
CA PHE A 83 3.65 5.65 3.22
C PHE A 83 4.62 5.56 2.04
N SER A 84 5.18 4.36 1.84
CA SER A 84 6.11 4.03 0.75
C SER A 84 5.44 3.05 -0.23
N HIS A 85 5.29 3.45 -1.50
CA HIS A 85 4.63 2.65 -2.54
C HIS A 85 5.47 1.47 -3.03
N GLY A 86 4.84 0.45 -3.63
CA GLY A 86 5.49 -0.63 -4.35
C GLY A 86 6.19 -0.16 -5.64
N ILE A 87 7.00 -1.03 -6.25
CA ILE A 87 7.68 -0.71 -7.53
C ILE A 87 6.67 -0.27 -8.59
N GLY A 88 6.98 0.82 -9.29
CA GLY A 88 6.11 1.41 -10.31
C GLY A 88 4.89 2.14 -9.76
N GLY A 89 4.84 2.43 -8.45
CA GLY A 89 3.79 3.24 -7.82
C GLY A 89 4.05 4.74 -7.86
N SER A 90 3.31 5.52 -7.07
CA SER A 90 3.47 6.97 -6.96
C SER A 90 2.87 7.51 -5.67
N ARG A 91 3.12 8.80 -5.37
CA ARG A 91 2.48 9.53 -4.26
C ARG A 91 0.95 9.61 -4.36
N GLN A 92 0.40 9.31 -5.53
CA GLN A 92 -1.06 9.31 -5.76
C GLN A 92 -1.69 7.93 -5.56
N GLY A 93 -0.89 6.89 -5.31
CA GLY A 93 -1.39 5.55 -5.02
C GLY A 93 -1.85 5.39 -3.57
N TYR A 94 -2.60 4.31 -3.33
CA TYR A 94 -3.11 3.94 -1.99
C TYR A 94 -3.98 5.01 -1.32
N THR A 95 -4.70 5.78 -2.14
CA THR A 95 -5.58 6.86 -1.69
C THR A 95 -6.66 6.38 -0.73
N TRP A 96 -7.13 5.14 -0.91
CA TRP A 96 -8.10 4.47 -0.03
C TRP A 96 -7.63 4.37 1.43
N LEU A 97 -6.32 4.25 1.65
CA LEU A 97 -5.73 4.22 2.99
C LEU A 97 -5.46 5.63 3.50
N GLY A 98 -4.77 6.47 2.72
CA GLY A 98 -4.37 7.81 3.14
C GLY A 98 -5.55 8.71 3.47
N ARG A 99 -6.57 8.74 2.61
CA ARG A 99 -7.79 9.52 2.86
C ARG A 99 -8.60 8.99 4.04
N TYR A 100 -8.69 7.67 4.18
CA TYR A 100 -9.36 7.06 5.34
C TYR A 100 -8.68 7.45 6.65
N LEU A 101 -7.36 7.29 6.74
CA LEU A 101 -6.60 7.67 7.93
C LEU A 101 -6.78 9.15 8.27
N ALA A 102 -6.84 10.02 7.27
CA ALA A 102 -7.11 11.45 7.50
C ALA A 102 -8.47 11.66 8.18
N THR A 103 -9.53 10.98 7.76
CA THR A 103 -10.84 11.09 8.44
C THR A 103 -10.87 10.49 9.85
N GLN A 104 -9.88 9.67 10.19
CA GLN A 104 -9.73 9.07 11.52
C GLN A 104 -8.76 9.86 12.43
N GLY A 105 -8.37 11.08 12.03
CA GLY A 105 -7.52 11.94 12.84
C GLY A 105 -6.02 11.67 12.72
N TYR A 106 -5.57 11.07 11.62
CA TYR A 106 -4.16 10.85 11.31
C TYR A 106 -3.72 11.71 10.12
N ALA A 107 -2.52 12.23 10.15
CA ALA A 107 -1.85 12.71 8.94
C ALA A 107 -1.29 11.51 8.15
N SER A 108 -1.38 11.53 6.82
CA SER A 108 -0.81 10.47 5.99
C SER A 108 0.02 11.05 4.85
N LEU A 109 1.35 10.86 4.89
CA LEU A 109 2.33 11.36 3.93
C LEU A 109 2.72 10.26 2.96
N HIS A 110 2.33 10.36 1.70
CA HIS A 110 2.63 9.40 0.64
C HIS A 110 3.81 9.88 -0.19
N LEU A 111 4.87 9.09 -0.23
CA LEU A 111 6.10 9.42 -0.96
C LEU A 111 6.04 8.91 -2.40
N GLN A 112 6.78 9.57 -3.29
CA GLN A 112 7.12 9.05 -4.62
C GLN A 112 8.63 8.88 -4.72
N HIS A 113 9.07 7.64 -4.84
CA HIS A 113 10.48 7.28 -4.96
C HIS A 113 10.88 7.31 -6.44
N VAL A 114 11.48 8.41 -6.86
CA VAL A 114 11.97 8.61 -8.24
C VAL A 114 13.07 7.60 -8.55
N GLY A 115 12.94 6.88 -9.68
CA GLY A 115 13.83 5.75 -10.01
C GLY A 115 13.15 4.38 -9.87
N SER A 116 12.13 4.28 -9.00
CA SER A 116 11.30 3.08 -8.86
C SER A 116 9.79 3.39 -8.90
N ASP A 117 9.43 4.57 -9.41
CA ASP A 117 8.07 5.09 -9.47
C ASP A 117 7.34 4.72 -10.80
N ASN A 118 6.18 5.33 -11.02
CA ASN A 118 5.33 5.07 -12.19
C ASN A 118 5.95 5.48 -13.53
N ARG A 119 7.07 6.18 -13.54
CA ARG A 119 7.85 6.47 -14.76
C ARG A 119 8.40 5.19 -15.39
N LEU A 120 8.54 4.10 -14.61
CA LEU A 120 8.95 2.77 -15.12
C LEU A 120 8.04 2.22 -16.21
N TRP A 121 6.76 2.58 -16.19
CA TRP A 121 5.78 2.11 -17.16
C TRP A 121 5.81 2.87 -18.50
N ARG A 122 6.61 3.94 -18.57
CA ARG A 122 6.74 4.77 -19.78
C ARG A 122 7.88 4.24 -20.68
N GLY A 123 7.78 4.52 -21.98
CA GLY A 123 8.83 4.15 -22.94
C GLY A 123 8.63 2.78 -23.59
N ASN A 124 9.67 2.22 -24.18
CA ASN A 124 9.61 0.97 -24.96
C ASN A 124 9.28 -0.24 -24.07
N PRO A 125 8.18 -0.98 -24.33
CA PRO A 125 7.82 -2.18 -23.56
C PRO A 125 8.90 -3.27 -23.52
N LEU A 126 9.69 -3.40 -24.57
CA LEU A 126 10.79 -4.40 -24.63
C LEU A 126 11.90 -4.13 -23.59
N GLN A 127 12.00 -2.90 -23.09
CA GLN A 127 12.98 -2.50 -22.08
C GLN A 127 12.41 -2.53 -20.67
N LEU A 128 11.14 -2.93 -20.49
CA LEU A 128 10.47 -2.90 -19.19
C LEU A 128 11.18 -3.77 -18.14
N VAL A 129 11.60 -4.98 -18.52
CA VAL A 129 12.32 -5.89 -17.61
C VAL A 129 13.62 -5.25 -17.12
N GLY A 130 14.40 -4.64 -18.01
CA GLY A 130 15.64 -3.94 -17.62
C GLY A 130 15.37 -2.75 -16.70
N ARG A 131 14.30 -1.98 -16.95
CA ARG A 131 13.90 -0.87 -16.04
C ARG A 131 13.48 -1.37 -14.67
N LEU A 132 12.73 -2.46 -14.59
CA LEU A 132 12.34 -3.07 -13.33
C LEU A 132 13.55 -3.60 -12.55
N GLN A 133 14.50 -4.24 -13.22
CA GLN A 133 15.76 -4.70 -12.62
C GLN A 133 16.59 -3.52 -12.10
N GLY A 134 16.72 -2.44 -12.88
CA GLY A 134 17.40 -1.22 -12.47
C GLY A 134 16.76 -0.54 -11.26
N ALA A 135 15.43 -0.60 -11.16
CA ALA A 135 14.67 -0.06 -10.04
C ALA A 135 14.76 -0.91 -8.74
N ALA A 136 15.16 -2.19 -8.85
CA ALA A 136 15.26 -3.12 -7.71
C ALA A 136 16.69 -3.29 -7.19
N THR A 137 17.58 -2.34 -7.45
CA THR A 137 18.97 -2.38 -7.00
C THR A 137 19.12 -2.03 -5.52
N ALA A 138 20.23 -2.44 -4.91
CA ALA A 138 20.58 -2.06 -3.55
C ALA A 138 20.73 -0.54 -3.38
N ALA A 139 21.24 0.15 -4.39
CA ALA A 139 21.36 1.60 -4.39
C ALA A 139 19.99 2.29 -4.36
N GLU A 140 19.02 1.82 -5.13
CA GLU A 140 17.66 2.35 -5.10
C GLU A 140 16.95 2.01 -3.77
N ALA A 141 17.16 0.82 -3.22
CA ALA A 141 16.63 0.46 -1.90
C ALA A 141 17.13 1.42 -0.81
N LEU A 142 18.43 1.76 -0.82
CA LEU A 142 19.04 2.75 0.07
C LEU A 142 18.44 4.15 -0.17
N ALA A 143 18.36 4.58 -1.43
CA ALA A 143 17.82 5.89 -1.79
C ALA A 143 16.37 6.07 -1.31
N ARG A 144 15.54 5.03 -1.38
CA ARG A 144 14.15 5.04 -0.90
C ARG A 144 14.04 5.28 0.62
N VAL A 145 14.94 4.68 1.41
CA VAL A 145 14.97 4.92 2.87
C VAL A 145 15.40 6.35 3.16
N GLN A 146 16.41 6.85 2.45
CA GLN A 146 16.83 8.24 2.57
C GLN A 146 15.73 9.22 2.14
N ASP A 147 14.94 8.90 1.11
CA ASP A 147 13.75 9.69 0.73
C ASP A 147 12.74 9.78 1.87
N LEU A 148 12.52 8.67 2.61
CA LEU A 148 11.61 8.65 3.75
C LEU A 148 12.09 9.58 4.86
N SER A 149 13.35 9.47 5.28
CA SER A 149 13.92 10.33 6.33
C SER A 149 13.94 11.80 5.90
N PHE A 150 14.36 12.08 4.66
CA PHE A 150 14.34 13.44 4.09
C PHE A 150 12.94 14.05 4.08
N ALA A 151 11.92 13.28 3.66
CA ALA A 151 10.54 13.78 3.63
C ALA A 151 10.01 14.10 5.03
N LEU A 152 10.37 13.30 6.04
CA LEU A 152 10.06 13.59 7.43
C LEU A 152 10.78 14.87 7.90
N ASP A 153 12.05 15.06 7.55
CA ASP A 153 12.80 16.27 7.89
C ASP A 153 12.15 17.50 7.26
N ARG A 154 11.76 17.43 5.98
CA ARG A 154 11.08 18.53 5.28
C ARG A 154 9.75 18.87 5.90
N LEU A 155 8.91 17.86 6.22
CA LEU A 155 7.61 18.08 6.81
C LEU A 155 7.71 18.69 8.21
N LEU A 156 8.63 18.19 9.03
CA LEU A 156 8.82 18.66 10.42
C LEU A 156 9.58 19.99 10.52
N ALA A 157 10.24 20.44 9.45
CA ALA A 157 10.84 21.77 9.35
C ALA A 157 9.90 22.82 8.73
N ASP A 158 8.76 22.43 8.18
CA ASP A 158 7.80 23.37 7.58
C ASP A 158 7.03 24.13 8.68
N ALA A 159 7.15 25.46 8.69
CA ALA A 159 6.58 26.30 9.75
C ALA A 159 5.04 26.23 9.84
N ALA A 160 4.35 25.93 8.73
CA ALA A 160 2.89 25.83 8.69
C ALA A 160 2.38 24.42 9.03
N LEU A 161 3.19 23.38 8.74
CA LEU A 161 2.77 21.99 8.87
C LEU A 161 3.30 21.33 10.16
N ALA A 162 4.53 21.65 10.58
CA ALA A 162 5.12 21.06 11.77
C ALA A 162 4.23 21.16 13.02
N PRO A 163 3.55 22.30 13.32
CA PRO A 163 2.66 22.38 14.46
C PRO A 163 1.44 21.45 14.38
N ARG A 164 1.10 20.96 13.19
CA ARG A 164 -0.02 20.05 12.95
C ARG A 164 0.35 18.57 13.11
N ILE A 165 1.64 18.25 13.26
CA ILE A 165 2.15 16.88 13.29
C ILE A 165 2.71 16.55 14.68
N ASP A 166 2.28 15.44 15.24
CA ASP A 166 2.89 14.88 16.45
C ASP A 166 4.15 14.10 16.09
N ALA A 167 5.30 14.75 16.19
CA ALA A 167 6.61 14.17 15.89
C ALA A 167 6.98 12.98 16.82
N THR A 168 6.24 12.77 17.92
CA THR A 168 6.45 11.63 18.81
C THR A 168 5.66 10.40 18.41
N ARG A 169 4.73 10.51 17.42
CA ARG A 169 3.83 9.44 16.95
C ARG A 169 3.91 9.28 15.44
N ILE A 170 5.08 8.85 14.95
CA ILE A 170 5.34 8.60 13.53
C ILE A 170 5.39 7.10 13.28
N VAL A 171 4.64 6.63 12.28
CA VAL A 171 4.60 5.23 11.83
C VAL A 171 4.94 5.16 10.36
N ALA A 172 5.78 4.21 9.95
CA ALA A 172 6.03 3.94 8.56
C ALA A 172 5.14 2.81 8.07
N ALA A 173 4.54 2.98 6.89
CA ALA A 173 3.73 1.97 6.20
C ALA A 173 4.21 1.80 4.76
N GLY A 174 4.10 0.60 4.20
CA GLY A 174 4.48 0.38 2.82
C GLY A 174 3.97 -0.93 2.26
N HIS A 175 3.88 -0.98 0.93
CA HIS A 175 3.45 -2.17 0.20
C HIS A 175 4.57 -2.65 -0.73
N SER A 176 4.75 -3.99 -0.82
CA SER A 176 5.72 -4.60 -1.74
C SER A 176 7.13 -4.04 -1.52
N TYR A 177 7.78 -3.50 -2.52
CA TYR A 177 9.08 -2.84 -2.40
C TYR A 177 9.07 -1.69 -1.36
N GLY A 178 7.93 -1.01 -1.20
CA GLY A 178 7.74 -0.02 -0.12
C GLY A 178 7.76 -0.64 1.26
N ALA A 179 7.29 -1.87 1.42
CA ALA A 179 7.39 -2.59 2.68
C ALA A 179 8.85 -2.93 3.03
N ASN A 180 9.70 -3.25 2.04
CA ASN A 180 11.14 -3.40 2.26
C ASN A 180 11.80 -2.08 2.68
N THR A 181 11.37 -0.95 2.09
CA THR A 181 11.80 0.39 2.51
C THR A 181 11.47 0.62 4.00
N VAL A 182 10.25 0.26 4.41
CA VAL A 182 9.80 0.39 5.80
C VAL A 182 10.59 -0.53 6.74
N LEU A 183 10.85 -1.78 6.34
CA LEU A 183 11.67 -2.70 7.13
C LEU A 183 13.09 -2.15 7.38
N LEU A 184 13.72 -1.57 6.35
CA LEU A 184 15.04 -0.93 6.47
C LEU A 184 14.98 0.29 7.39
N ALA A 185 14.00 1.18 7.20
CA ALA A 185 13.80 2.34 8.06
C ALA A 185 13.47 1.96 9.52
N ALA A 186 12.83 0.81 9.75
CA ALA A 186 12.51 0.27 11.07
C ALA A 186 13.69 -0.47 11.75
N GLY A 187 14.84 -0.60 11.07
CA GLY A 187 16.06 -1.18 11.65
C GLY A 187 16.51 -2.52 11.08
N ALA A 188 15.93 -2.97 9.96
CA ALA A 188 16.49 -4.13 9.24
C ALA A 188 17.92 -3.83 8.77
N ARG A 189 18.78 -4.86 8.79
CA ARG A 189 20.20 -4.73 8.43
C ARG A 189 20.55 -5.67 7.29
N VAL A 190 21.01 -5.09 6.18
CA VAL A 190 21.47 -5.85 5.02
C VAL A 190 22.92 -6.24 5.23
N PRO A 191 23.28 -7.56 5.20
CA PRO A 191 24.66 -8.02 5.32
C PRO A 191 25.55 -7.45 4.20
N GLY A 192 26.78 -7.06 4.55
CA GLY A 192 27.76 -6.57 3.57
C GLY A 192 27.69 -5.08 3.24
N ALA A 193 26.69 -4.37 3.66
CA ALA A 193 26.67 -2.90 3.60
C ALA A 193 27.51 -2.38 4.77
N SER A 194 28.82 -2.15 4.54
CA SER A 194 29.77 -1.67 5.54
C SER A 194 29.24 -0.42 6.26
N GLY A 195 28.80 -0.56 7.52
CA GLY A 195 28.32 0.54 8.37
C GLY A 195 27.04 1.25 7.93
N ALA A 196 26.72 1.24 6.65
CA ALA A 196 25.60 2.00 6.06
C ALA A 196 24.22 1.48 6.50
N SER A 197 24.05 0.16 6.74
CA SER A 197 22.76 -0.42 7.13
C SER A 197 22.31 -0.01 8.54
N ALA A 198 23.22 0.26 9.45
CA ALA A 198 22.88 0.78 10.78
C ALA A 198 22.42 2.25 10.75
N ALA A 199 22.85 3.00 9.73
CA ALA A 199 22.49 4.40 9.54
C ALA A 199 21.10 4.58 8.85
N LEU A 200 20.47 3.51 8.39
CA LEU A 200 19.16 3.56 7.71
C LEU A 200 17.97 3.59 8.66
N ALA A 201 18.14 3.12 9.89
CA ALA A 201 17.06 3.15 10.88
C ALA A 201 16.70 4.59 11.24
N ASP A 202 15.42 4.94 11.09
CA ASP A 202 14.92 6.24 11.51
C ASP A 202 14.37 6.13 12.95
N PRO A 203 15.02 6.77 13.95
CA PRO A 203 14.65 6.64 15.36
C PRO A 203 13.31 7.28 15.71
N ARG A 204 12.74 8.08 14.82
CA ARG A 204 11.42 8.69 14.99
C ARG A 204 10.27 7.70 14.85
N LEU A 205 10.52 6.55 14.18
CA LEU A 205 9.48 5.55 13.94
C LEU A 205 9.08 4.82 15.22
N ARG A 206 7.79 4.77 15.49
CA ARG A 206 7.18 4.10 16.65
C ARG A 206 6.57 2.76 16.32
N ALA A 207 6.24 2.52 15.06
CA ALA A 207 5.73 1.26 14.56
C ALA A 207 5.95 1.15 13.05
N ALA A 208 5.72 -0.05 12.50
CA ALA A 208 5.84 -0.38 11.10
C ALA A 208 4.63 -1.17 10.58
N VAL A 209 4.08 -0.79 9.43
CA VAL A 209 3.02 -1.53 8.73
C VAL A 209 3.59 -2.07 7.42
N ILE A 210 3.69 -3.38 7.33
CA ILE A 210 4.39 -4.14 6.31
C ILE A 210 3.36 -4.89 5.46
N ILE A 211 3.02 -4.37 4.28
CA ILE A 211 2.03 -4.98 3.40
C ILE A 211 2.76 -5.72 2.27
N SER A 212 2.60 -7.03 2.19
CA SER A 212 3.13 -7.89 1.11
C SER A 212 4.63 -7.72 0.84
N ALA A 213 5.47 -7.65 1.88
CA ALA A 213 6.91 -7.47 1.71
C ALA A 213 7.54 -8.68 1.00
N PRO A 214 8.17 -8.52 -0.18
CA PRO A 214 8.96 -9.59 -0.76
C PRO A 214 10.26 -9.79 0.04
N PRO A 215 10.90 -10.98 -0.07
CA PRO A 215 12.23 -11.17 0.49
C PRO A 215 13.24 -10.20 -0.16
N PHE A 216 14.31 -9.91 0.56
CA PHE A 216 15.40 -9.09 0.02
C PHE A 216 16.13 -9.88 -1.05
N HIS A 217 16.01 -9.44 -2.31
CA HIS A 217 16.56 -10.15 -3.45
C HIS A 217 18.06 -10.41 -3.33
N GLY A 218 18.48 -11.66 -3.61
CA GLY A 218 19.89 -12.05 -3.55
C GLY A 218 20.48 -12.19 -2.15
N LEU A 219 19.67 -11.99 -1.10
CA LEU A 219 20.12 -12.14 0.30
C LEU A 219 19.45 -13.37 0.92
N PRO A 220 20.23 -14.40 1.28
CA PRO A 220 19.71 -15.52 2.06
C PRO A 220 19.43 -15.11 3.51
N GLU A 221 18.63 -15.89 4.21
CA GLU A 221 18.40 -15.78 5.64
C GLU A 221 17.70 -14.46 6.09
N PRO A 222 16.37 -14.36 5.90
CA PRO A 222 15.57 -13.24 6.39
C PRO A 222 15.80 -12.92 7.87
N ALA A 223 16.07 -13.94 8.68
CA ALA A 223 16.32 -13.78 10.12
C ALA A 223 17.50 -12.84 10.42
N ARG A 224 18.59 -12.89 9.65
CA ARG A 224 19.73 -11.99 9.84
C ARG A 224 19.41 -10.55 9.50
N ILE A 225 18.47 -10.36 8.55
CA ILE A 225 18.11 -9.04 8.03
C ILE A 225 17.13 -8.34 8.97
N VAL A 226 16.04 -9.01 9.36
CA VAL A 226 14.92 -8.38 10.07
C VAL A 226 14.90 -8.62 11.58
N ALA A 227 15.72 -9.54 12.10
CA ALA A 227 15.85 -9.75 13.53
C ALA A 227 16.25 -8.50 14.35
N PRO A 228 16.97 -7.50 13.81
CA PRO A 228 17.27 -6.27 14.56
C PRO A 228 16.07 -5.34 14.77
N ILE A 229 14.96 -5.49 14.05
CA ILE A 229 13.76 -4.64 14.21
C ILE A 229 13.17 -4.82 15.60
N ARG A 230 12.86 -3.71 16.29
CA ARG A 230 12.32 -3.70 17.66
C ARG A 230 10.97 -2.99 17.78
N VAL A 231 10.64 -2.10 16.85
CA VAL A 231 9.36 -1.38 16.89
C VAL A 231 8.20 -2.35 16.65
N PRO A 232 7.03 -2.12 17.25
CA PRO A 232 5.82 -2.87 16.94
C PRO A 232 5.58 -2.96 15.44
N SER A 233 5.14 -4.11 14.94
CA SER A 233 4.96 -4.30 13.50
C SER A 233 3.69 -5.09 13.14
N LEU A 234 2.97 -4.57 12.15
CA LEU A 234 1.84 -5.23 11.52
C LEU A 234 2.27 -5.75 10.14
N HIS A 235 2.17 -7.05 9.93
CA HIS A 235 2.44 -7.71 8.65
C HIS A 235 1.12 -8.14 8.02
N ILE A 236 0.91 -7.80 6.75
CA ILE A 236 -0.30 -8.11 6.00
C ILE A 236 0.09 -8.77 4.70
N THR A 237 -0.55 -9.89 4.37
CA THR A 237 -0.38 -10.60 3.09
C THR A 237 -1.66 -11.34 2.71
N ALA A 238 -1.63 -12.17 1.65
CA ALA A 238 -2.73 -13.01 1.21
C ALA A 238 -2.22 -14.37 0.74
N GLU A 239 -3.09 -15.38 0.71
CA GLU A 239 -2.74 -16.73 0.25
C GLU A 239 -2.19 -16.75 -1.18
N GLY A 240 -2.78 -15.95 -2.09
CA GLY A 240 -2.34 -15.83 -3.48
C GLY A 240 -1.30 -14.73 -3.72
N ASP A 241 -0.65 -14.20 -2.69
CA ASP A 241 0.37 -13.16 -2.79
C ASP A 241 1.66 -13.70 -3.43
N THR A 242 1.68 -13.68 -4.75
CA THR A 242 2.80 -14.18 -5.55
C THR A 242 3.35 -13.09 -6.46
N ILE A 243 4.67 -12.95 -6.52
CA ILE A 243 5.40 -12.14 -7.49
C ILE A 243 6.12 -13.08 -8.44
N ARG A 244 5.90 -12.91 -9.75
CA ARG A 244 6.58 -13.65 -10.81
C ARG A 244 7.05 -12.67 -11.88
N ILE A 245 8.33 -12.31 -11.82
CA ILE A 245 9.00 -11.53 -12.86
C ILE A 245 10.29 -12.24 -13.26
N PRO A 246 10.81 -12.06 -14.47
CA PRO A 246 12.07 -12.69 -14.88
C PRO A 246 13.18 -12.43 -13.87
N GLY A 247 13.77 -13.51 -13.34
CA GLY A 247 14.83 -13.45 -12.33
C GLY A 247 14.39 -13.25 -10.88
N PHE A 248 13.06 -13.15 -10.61
CA PHE A 248 12.56 -13.03 -9.25
C PHE A 248 11.20 -13.73 -9.07
N HIS A 249 11.15 -14.63 -8.10
CA HIS A 249 9.92 -15.29 -7.66
C HIS A 249 9.80 -15.17 -6.14
N SER A 250 8.60 -14.90 -5.67
CA SER A 250 8.28 -14.99 -4.24
C SER A 250 6.79 -15.25 -4.04
N ASP A 251 6.44 -15.88 -2.92
CA ASP A 251 5.07 -16.25 -2.58
C ASP A 251 4.74 -15.90 -1.11
N VAL A 252 3.57 -16.28 -0.64
CA VAL A 252 3.09 -16.00 0.71
C VAL A 252 4.00 -16.57 1.80
N LYS A 253 4.68 -17.70 1.52
CA LYS A 253 5.61 -18.31 2.48
C LYS A 253 6.75 -17.35 2.82
N ASP A 254 7.29 -16.64 1.84
CA ASP A 254 8.35 -15.66 2.08
C ASP A 254 7.91 -14.55 3.05
N ARG A 255 6.63 -14.10 2.97
CA ARG A 255 6.07 -13.08 3.86
C ARG A 255 5.90 -13.62 5.29
N ILE A 256 5.47 -14.87 5.40
CA ILE A 256 5.33 -15.56 6.69
C ILE A 256 6.71 -15.79 7.34
N ASP A 257 7.70 -16.22 6.56
CA ASP A 257 9.08 -16.40 7.04
C ASP A 257 9.69 -15.06 7.50
N LEU A 258 9.43 -13.98 6.77
CA LEU A 258 9.89 -12.64 7.11
C LEU A 258 9.24 -12.14 8.41
N PHE A 259 7.95 -12.36 8.59
CA PHE A 259 7.25 -12.09 9.85
C PHE A 259 7.84 -12.91 10.99
N ALA A 260 8.01 -14.21 10.80
CA ALA A 260 8.56 -15.10 11.85
C ALA A 260 9.94 -14.62 12.31
N ALA A 261 10.79 -14.18 11.36
CA ALA A 261 12.15 -13.71 11.60
C ALA A 261 12.24 -12.30 12.18
N THR A 262 11.18 -11.48 12.08
CA THR A 262 11.16 -10.10 12.61
C THR A 262 11.32 -10.10 14.12
N GLY A 263 12.30 -9.35 14.63
CA GLY A 263 12.69 -9.35 16.04
C GLY A 263 11.82 -8.48 16.96
N SER A 264 10.76 -7.87 16.45
CA SER A 264 9.79 -7.13 17.27
C SER A 264 9.10 -8.07 18.27
N ALA A 265 9.04 -7.65 19.55
CA ALA A 265 8.29 -8.38 20.59
C ALA A 265 6.76 -8.21 20.41
N GLN A 266 6.34 -7.13 19.81
CA GLN A 266 4.93 -6.84 19.49
C GLN A 266 4.77 -6.91 17.97
N LYS A 267 4.33 -8.04 17.45
CA LYS A 267 4.12 -8.23 16.02
C LYS A 267 2.86 -9.01 15.73
N LEU A 268 2.15 -8.58 14.69
CA LEU A 268 0.91 -9.17 14.22
C LEU A 268 1.04 -9.54 12.75
N LEU A 269 0.63 -10.75 12.36
CA LEU A 269 0.47 -11.18 10.98
C LEU A 269 -1.00 -11.41 10.68
N VAL A 270 -1.46 -10.87 9.55
CA VAL A 270 -2.77 -11.15 8.98
C VAL A 270 -2.59 -11.67 7.56
N VAL A 271 -3.14 -12.86 7.29
CA VAL A 271 -3.17 -13.46 5.96
C VAL A 271 -4.61 -13.46 5.47
N PHE A 272 -4.87 -12.68 4.43
CA PHE A 272 -6.16 -12.68 3.77
C PHE A 272 -6.36 -13.94 2.92
N ARG A 273 -7.61 -14.42 2.89
CA ARG A 273 -8.02 -15.54 2.07
C ARG A 273 -7.91 -15.15 0.60
N GLU A 274 -7.35 -16.02 -0.23
CA GLU A 274 -7.16 -15.78 -1.66
C GLU A 274 -6.41 -14.47 -1.95
N GLY A 275 -6.76 -13.79 -3.06
CA GLY A 275 -6.17 -12.50 -3.43
C GLY A 275 -4.83 -12.64 -4.15
N SER A 276 -4.29 -11.50 -4.53
CA SER A 276 -3.02 -11.41 -5.24
C SER A 276 -2.13 -10.33 -4.64
N HIS A 277 -0.86 -10.33 -5.02
CA HIS A 277 0.10 -9.28 -4.63
C HIS A 277 -0.40 -7.85 -4.90
N SER A 278 -1.13 -7.65 -6.00
CA SER A 278 -1.60 -6.32 -6.42
C SER A 278 -2.93 -5.90 -5.81
N MET A 279 -3.62 -6.73 -5.01
CA MET A 279 -4.96 -6.42 -4.50
C MET A 279 -4.99 -5.20 -3.57
N PHE A 280 -3.86 -4.86 -2.96
CA PHE A 280 -3.72 -3.68 -2.11
C PHE A 280 -3.46 -2.38 -2.89
N THR A 281 -3.17 -2.48 -4.19
CA THR A 281 -2.93 -1.30 -5.06
C THR A 281 -4.26 -0.70 -5.53
N ASP A 282 -4.21 0.47 -6.19
CA ASP A 282 -5.38 1.05 -6.83
C ASP A 282 -5.73 0.37 -8.18
N ARG A 283 -5.06 -0.73 -8.53
CA ARG A 283 -5.39 -1.52 -9.72
C ARG A 283 -6.64 -2.35 -9.44
N LEU A 284 -7.64 -2.19 -10.30
CA LEU A 284 -8.88 -2.97 -10.26
C LEU A 284 -8.69 -4.33 -10.94
N GLY A 285 -9.40 -5.35 -10.47
CA GLY A 285 -9.50 -6.65 -11.14
C GLY A 285 -8.46 -7.69 -10.77
N THR A 286 -7.52 -7.40 -9.87
CA THR A 286 -6.62 -8.42 -9.31
C THR A 286 -7.23 -9.02 -8.04
N GLY A 287 -7.49 -10.32 -8.02
CA GLY A 287 -8.17 -11.03 -6.92
C GLY A 287 -9.70 -10.90 -6.93
N GLY A 288 -10.30 -10.44 -8.05
CA GLY A 288 -11.73 -10.21 -8.20
C GLY A 288 -12.19 -8.82 -7.76
N THR A 289 -13.21 -8.28 -8.41
CA THR A 289 -13.68 -6.91 -8.20
C THR A 289 -14.30 -6.72 -6.81
N GLU A 290 -15.01 -7.72 -6.31
CA GLU A 290 -15.66 -7.68 -4.99
C GLU A 290 -14.65 -7.92 -3.86
N HIS A 291 -13.74 -8.87 -4.05
CA HIS A 291 -12.77 -9.26 -3.04
C HIS A 291 -11.76 -8.13 -2.74
N ASN A 292 -11.22 -7.47 -3.76
CA ASN A 292 -10.27 -6.38 -3.57
C ASN A 292 -10.83 -5.21 -2.73
N PRO A 293 -12.04 -4.69 -2.98
CA PRO A 293 -12.63 -3.65 -2.13
C PRO A 293 -12.86 -4.11 -0.68
N ALA A 294 -13.33 -5.33 -0.46
CA ALA A 294 -13.54 -5.87 0.89
C ALA A 294 -12.21 -6.01 1.66
N VAL A 295 -11.15 -6.49 0.99
CA VAL A 295 -9.82 -6.58 1.58
C VAL A 295 -9.24 -5.20 1.87
N LYS A 296 -9.40 -4.20 0.99
CA LYS A 296 -8.97 -2.83 1.27
C LYS A 296 -9.71 -2.21 2.45
N GLN A 297 -11.03 -2.45 2.54
CA GLN A 297 -11.83 -2.03 3.68
C GLN A 297 -11.29 -2.66 4.97
N ALA A 298 -11.14 -3.98 5.00
CA ALA A 298 -10.61 -4.69 6.15
C ALA A 298 -9.17 -4.24 6.48
N THR A 299 -8.33 -3.99 5.47
CA THR A 299 -6.95 -3.54 5.66
C THR A 299 -6.87 -2.15 6.30
N ARG A 300 -7.66 -1.16 5.83
CA ARG A 300 -7.60 0.20 6.40
C ARG A 300 -8.11 0.23 7.84
N GLU A 301 -9.13 -0.58 8.16
CA GLU A 301 -9.64 -0.73 9.53
C GLU A 301 -8.64 -1.47 10.43
N LEU A 302 -7.96 -2.50 9.91
CA LEU A 302 -6.88 -3.19 10.63
C LEU A 302 -5.72 -2.25 10.94
N VAL A 303 -5.28 -1.46 9.95
CA VAL A 303 -4.22 -0.48 10.14
C VAL A 303 -4.61 0.51 11.22
N LEU A 304 -5.82 1.07 11.17
CA LEU A 304 -6.32 1.98 12.20
C LEU A 304 -6.32 1.32 13.58
N ALA A 305 -6.88 0.12 13.71
CA ALA A 305 -6.93 -0.61 14.98
C ALA A 305 -5.53 -0.90 15.55
N PHE A 306 -4.56 -1.23 14.68
CA PHE A 306 -3.17 -1.39 15.07
C PHE A 306 -2.52 -0.08 15.52
N LEU A 307 -2.76 1.03 14.81
CA LEU A 307 -2.24 2.34 15.18
C LEU A 307 -2.80 2.81 16.52
N ASP A 308 -4.09 2.63 16.75
CA ASP A 308 -4.75 2.98 18.00
C ASP A 308 -4.21 2.16 19.18
N ASP A 309 -3.94 0.88 18.97
CA ASP A 309 -3.33 0.05 20.01
C ASP A 309 -1.90 0.50 20.32
N VAL A 310 -1.06 0.65 19.32
CA VAL A 310 0.36 0.96 19.53
C VAL A 310 0.59 2.38 20.02
N LEU A 311 -0.14 3.37 19.49
CA LEU A 311 0.09 4.79 19.80
C LEU A 311 -0.73 5.28 20.99
N TYR A 312 -1.88 4.64 21.27
CA TYR A 312 -2.82 5.10 22.31
C TYR A 312 -3.19 4.03 23.33
N ARG A 313 -2.64 2.79 23.19
CA ARG A 313 -2.94 1.64 24.05
C ARG A 313 -4.44 1.30 24.09
N ARG A 314 -5.06 1.23 22.90
CA ARG A 314 -6.48 0.89 22.71
C ARG A 314 -6.65 -0.43 21.96
N PRO A 315 -6.44 -1.59 22.61
CA PRO A 315 -6.39 -2.89 21.93
C PRO A 315 -7.76 -3.41 21.45
N GLN A 316 -8.87 -2.83 21.92
CA GLN A 316 -10.23 -3.30 21.64
C GLN A 316 -10.53 -3.32 20.13
N GLY A 317 -9.95 -2.39 19.35
CA GLY A 317 -10.12 -2.30 17.91
C GLY A 317 -9.71 -3.56 17.17
N LEU A 318 -8.59 -4.20 17.57
CA LEU A 318 -8.09 -5.42 16.94
C LEU A 318 -9.03 -6.62 17.17
N SER A 319 -9.59 -6.77 18.37
CA SER A 319 -10.56 -7.83 18.67
C SER A 319 -11.85 -7.65 17.88
N THR A 320 -12.38 -6.42 17.82
CA THR A 320 -13.57 -6.07 17.03
C THR A 320 -13.33 -6.32 15.55
N TRP A 321 -12.17 -5.88 15.03
CA TRP A 321 -11.78 -6.11 13.63
C TRP A 321 -11.75 -7.60 13.29
N LYS A 322 -11.11 -8.42 14.14
CA LYS A 322 -11.00 -9.87 13.92
C LYS A 322 -12.38 -10.53 13.85
N GLN A 323 -13.31 -10.14 14.71
CA GLN A 323 -14.69 -10.66 14.68
C GLN A 323 -15.43 -10.27 13.40
N ALA A 324 -15.30 -8.99 12.99
CA ALA A 324 -15.98 -8.46 11.80
C ALA A 324 -15.47 -9.07 10.48
N HIS A 325 -14.18 -9.45 10.41
CA HIS A 325 -13.54 -9.89 9.17
C HIS A 325 -13.11 -11.36 9.15
N THR A 326 -13.63 -12.19 10.04
CA THR A 326 -13.29 -13.64 10.12
C THR A 326 -13.42 -14.36 8.78
N GLY A 327 -14.42 -14.03 7.97
CA GLY A 327 -14.63 -14.64 6.64
C GLY A 327 -13.57 -14.26 5.59
N LEU A 328 -12.85 -13.16 5.78
CA LEU A 328 -11.85 -12.66 4.83
C LEU A 328 -10.43 -13.14 5.14
N VAL A 329 -10.17 -13.71 6.31
CA VAL A 329 -8.84 -14.10 6.74
C VAL A 329 -8.68 -15.59 6.89
N THR A 330 -7.50 -16.10 6.56
CA THR A 330 -7.13 -17.51 6.77
C THR A 330 -6.39 -17.66 8.09
N SER A 331 -5.55 -16.71 8.44
CA SER A 331 -4.83 -16.73 9.71
C SER A 331 -4.58 -15.34 10.26
N VAL A 332 -4.58 -15.28 11.59
CA VAL A 332 -4.12 -14.14 12.38
C VAL A 332 -3.16 -14.71 13.42
N ALA A 333 -1.90 -14.31 13.37
CA ALA A 333 -0.85 -14.81 14.24
C ALA A 333 -0.03 -13.66 14.83
N GLY A 334 0.44 -13.80 16.06
CA GLY A 334 1.32 -12.81 16.68
C GLY A 334 1.34 -12.94 18.20
N SER A 335 2.28 -12.23 18.81
CA SER A 335 2.24 -11.98 20.25
C SER A 335 1.05 -11.08 20.55
N SER A 336 0.22 -11.46 21.50
CA SER A 336 -0.86 -10.60 21.99
C SER A 336 -0.27 -9.24 22.31
N MET A 337 -0.80 -8.19 21.67
CA MET A 337 -0.55 -6.85 22.17
C MET A 337 -1.20 -6.75 23.55
N PRO A 338 -0.55 -6.14 24.52
CA PRO A 338 -1.01 -6.12 25.91
C PRO A 338 -2.37 -5.51 26.10
#